data_49fa0812a4ad53c4ed4084aad275db44
#
_entry.id   49fa0812a4ad53c4ed4084aad275db44
#
_cell.length_a   1.000
_cell.length_b   1.000
_cell.length_c   1.000
_cell.angle_alpha   90.00
_cell.angle_beta   90.00
_cell.angle_gamma   90.00
#
_symmetry.space_group_name_H-M   'P 1'
#
loop_
_entity.id
_entity.type
_entity.pdbx_description
1 polymer ?
#
loop_
_entity_poly.entity_id
_entity_poly.type
_entity_poly.pdbx_seq_one_letter_code
_entity_poly.pdbx_strand_id
1 'polypeptide(L)'
;MIRKLEQKDKENWARLYNGYADFYKVSMNSGILDTIWSWIHDETHDVNAICFELEGKIVGIAHYRTMPRPIKGQYIGFLDDLFVEPEFRGQKIAQKLISHLKSLSKAN
;
A
#
# COMPACT_ATOMS: atom_id res chain seq x y z
N MET A 1 3.49 -6.41 -11.85
CA MET A 1 4.56 -5.42 -11.71
C MET A 1 4.27 -4.52 -10.51
N ILE A 2 5.26 -4.31 -9.68
CA ILE A 2 5.12 -3.44 -8.49
C ILE A 2 5.57 -2.03 -8.86
N ARG A 3 4.76 -1.04 -8.49
CA ARG A 3 5.08 0.37 -8.75
C ARG A 3 4.37 1.27 -7.75
N LYS A 4 4.73 2.54 -7.76
CA LYS A 4 4.04 3.55 -6.97
C LYS A 4 2.69 3.87 -7.59
N LEU A 5 1.75 4.35 -6.75
CA LEU A 5 0.45 4.80 -7.22
C LEU A 5 0.59 6.13 -7.96
N GLU A 6 -0.08 6.24 -9.10
CA GLU A 6 -0.17 7.47 -9.88
C GLU A 6 -1.56 8.09 -9.71
N GLN A 7 -1.72 9.35 -10.12
CA GLN A 7 -3.00 10.04 -9.96
C GLN A 7 -4.15 9.32 -10.69
N LYS A 8 -3.87 8.69 -11.81
CA LYS A 8 -4.87 7.92 -12.58
C LYS A 8 -5.39 6.70 -11.83
N ASP A 9 -4.70 6.26 -10.78
CA ASP A 9 -5.05 5.04 -10.04
C ASP A 9 -6.05 5.28 -8.92
N LYS A 10 -6.44 6.54 -8.66
CA LYS A 10 -7.25 6.87 -7.48
C LYS A 10 -8.52 6.04 -7.37
N GLU A 11 -9.26 5.91 -8.46
CA GLU A 11 -10.54 5.20 -8.45
C GLU A 11 -10.36 3.71 -8.13
N ASN A 12 -9.39 3.05 -8.78
CA ASN A 12 -9.10 1.64 -8.51
C ASN A 12 -8.52 1.42 -7.13
N TRP A 13 -7.64 2.32 -6.67
CA TRP A 13 -7.10 2.28 -5.32
C TRP A 13 -8.22 2.40 -4.28
N ALA A 14 -9.15 3.35 -4.47
CA ALA A 14 -10.27 3.53 -3.55
C ALA A 14 -11.15 2.28 -3.50
N ARG A 15 -11.38 1.65 -4.65
CA ARG A 15 -12.14 0.40 -4.72
C ARG A 15 -11.47 -0.71 -3.92
N LEU A 16 -10.16 -0.87 -4.08
CA LEU A 16 -9.40 -1.88 -3.34
C LEU A 16 -9.38 -1.59 -1.85
N TYR A 17 -9.19 -0.33 -1.47
CA TYR A 17 -9.15 0.03 -0.05
C TYR A 17 -10.52 -0.09 0.61
N ASN A 18 -11.59 0.18 -0.11
CA ASN A 18 -12.93 -0.12 0.37
C ASN A 18 -13.10 -1.62 0.62
N GLY A 19 -12.55 -2.47 -0.25
CA GLY A 19 -12.55 -3.92 -0.06
C GLY A 19 -11.81 -4.33 1.22
N TYR A 20 -10.68 -3.69 1.50
CA TYR A 20 -9.92 -3.90 2.73
C TYR A 20 -10.77 -3.54 3.95
N ALA A 21 -11.40 -2.36 3.91
CA ALA A 21 -12.23 -1.90 5.02
C ALA A 21 -13.42 -2.84 5.27
N ASP A 22 -14.07 -3.32 4.21
CA ASP A 22 -15.17 -4.26 4.32
C ASP A 22 -14.73 -5.57 4.96
N PHE A 23 -13.56 -6.08 4.56
CA PHE A 23 -13.02 -7.33 5.08
C PHE A 23 -12.77 -7.22 6.59
N TYR A 24 -12.25 -6.09 7.05
CA TYR A 24 -11.96 -5.87 8.47
C TYR A 24 -13.11 -5.20 9.22
N LYS A 25 -14.26 -4.99 8.57
CA LYS A 25 -15.45 -4.36 9.15
C LYS A 25 -15.16 -2.98 9.73
N VAL A 26 -14.37 -2.21 9.01
CA VAL A 26 -14.02 -0.83 9.35
C VAL A 26 -14.85 0.11 8.49
N SER A 27 -15.42 1.14 9.11
CA SER A 27 -16.16 2.16 8.37
C SER A 27 -15.22 2.99 7.50
N MET A 28 -15.60 3.18 6.24
CA MET A 28 -14.84 3.97 5.29
C MET A 28 -15.75 4.98 4.61
N ASN A 29 -15.22 6.17 4.31
CA ASN A 29 -15.96 7.20 3.58
C ASN A 29 -15.02 7.97 2.67
N SER A 30 -15.59 8.79 1.80
CA SER A 30 -14.81 9.55 0.82
C SER A 30 -13.85 10.55 1.46
N GLY A 31 -14.21 11.12 2.60
CA GLY A 31 -13.33 12.05 3.31
C GLY A 31 -12.04 11.37 3.79
N ILE A 32 -12.18 10.18 4.36
CA ILE A 32 -11.02 9.39 4.79
C ILE A 32 -10.16 9.01 3.59
N LEU A 33 -10.79 8.54 2.51
CA LEU A 33 -10.07 8.16 1.30
C LEU A 33 -9.29 9.33 0.71
N ASP A 34 -9.92 10.50 0.63
CA ASP A 34 -9.27 11.69 0.09
C ASP A 34 -8.09 12.13 0.95
N THR A 35 -8.23 12.04 2.27
CA THR A 35 -7.16 12.37 3.20
C THR A 35 -5.94 11.44 2.99
N ILE A 36 -6.18 10.13 2.96
CA ILE A 36 -5.11 9.16 2.76
C ILE A 36 -4.45 9.33 1.40
N TRP A 37 -5.26 9.58 0.37
CA TRP A 37 -4.74 9.81 -0.97
C TRP A 37 -3.80 11.00 -1.02
N SER A 38 -4.15 12.09 -0.31
CA SER A 38 -3.29 13.27 -0.24
C SER A 38 -1.97 12.96 0.49
N TRP A 39 -2.03 12.13 1.55
CA TRP A 39 -0.82 11.71 2.27
C TRP A 39 0.12 10.91 1.38
N ILE A 40 -0.43 9.97 0.60
CA ILE A 40 0.36 9.11 -0.29
C ILE A 40 1.16 9.92 -1.31
N HIS A 41 0.58 11.01 -1.79
CA HIS A 41 1.21 11.85 -2.80
C HIS A 41 1.99 13.03 -2.22
N ASP A 42 2.06 13.15 -0.91
CA ASP A 42 2.83 14.17 -0.22
C ASP A 42 4.18 13.57 0.19
N GLU A 43 5.25 13.98 -0.49
CA GLU A 43 6.59 13.45 -0.25
C GLU A 43 7.10 13.71 1.17
N THR A 44 6.51 14.68 1.88
CA THR A 44 6.90 15.00 3.25
C THR A 44 6.12 14.18 4.29
N HIS A 45 5.11 13.42 3.87
CA HIS A 45 4.30 12.62 4.78
C HIS A 45 4.88 11.23 4.96
N ASP A 46 4.65 10.65 6.14
CA ASP A 46 5.20 9.33 6.49
C ASP A 46 4.56 8.17 5.74
N VAL A 47 3.30 8.32 5.31
CA VAL A 47 2.57 7.24 4.65
C VAL A 47 2.99 7.11 3.20
N ASN A 48 3.34 5.89 2.81
CA ASN A 48 3.71 5.54 1.45
C ASN A 48 2.82 4.41 0.95
N ALA A 49 2.73 4.27 -0.37
CA ALA A 49 1.95 3.19 -0.96
C ALA A 49 2.63 2.64 -2.20
N ILE A 50 2.46 1.33 -2.38
CA ILE A 50 2.80 0.65 -3.63
C ILE A 50 1.61 -0.16 -4.08
N CYS A 51 1.59 -0.49 -5.36
CA CYS A 51 0.55 -1.33 -5.92
C CYS A 51 1.17 -2.44 -6.78
N PHE A 52 0.38 -3.46 -7.02
CA PHE A 52 0.73 -4.53 -7.96
C PHE A 52 -0.19 -4.39 -9.18
N GLU A 53 0.41 -4.17 -10.34
CA GLU A 53 -0.30 -4.05 -11.60
C GLU A 53 -0.18 -5.35 -12.39
N LEU A 54 -1.30 -5.84 -12.87
CA LEU A 54 -1.39 -7.04 -13.69
C LEU A 54 -2.28 -6.73 -14.88
N GLU A 55 -1.72 -6.85 -16.09
CA GLU A 55 -2.45 -6.60 -17.34
C GLU A 55 -3.14 -5.23 -17.39
N GLY A 56 -2.43 -4.20 -16.93
CA GLY A 56 -2.92 -2.83 -16.99
C GLY A 56 -3.88 -2.44 -15.88
N LYS A 57 -4.13 -3.34 -14.91
CA LYS A 57 -5.04 -3.09 -13.79
C LYS A 57 -4.31 -3.31 -12.48
N ILE A 58 -4.53 -2.42 -11.51
CA ILE A 58 -3.98 -2.66 -10.18
C ILE A 58 -4.89 -3.64 -9.43
N VAL A 59 -4.29 -4.69 -8.88
CA VAL A 59 -5.02 -5.77 -8.20
C VAL A 59 -4.57 -5.97 -6.76
N GLY A 60 -3.56 -5.23 -6.33
CA GLY A 60 -3.08 -5.29 -4.96
C GLY A 60 -2.53 -3.94 -4.53
N ILE A 61 -2.66 -3.64 -3.24
CA ILE A 61 -2.14 -2.40 -2.66
C ILE A 61 -1.49 -2.70 -1.33
N ALA A 62 -0.49 -1.89 -0.98
CA ALA A 62 0.12 -1.91 0.33
C ALA A 62 0.41 -0.49 0.77
N HIS A 63 0.02 -0.17 2.00
CA HIS A 63 0.37 1.10 2.64
C HIS A 63 1.42 0.82 3.70
N TYR A 64 2.46 1.62 3.73
CA TYR A 64 3.55 1.40 4.68
C TYR A 64 4.15 2.73 5.12
N ARG A 65 4.82 2.68 6.26
CA ARG A 65 5.59 3.79 6.80
C ARG A 65 7.01 3.32 7.08
N THR A 66 7.97 4.21 6.90
CA THR A 66 9.32 3.97 7.39
C THR A 66 9.48 4.72 8.70
N MET A 67 10.17 4.10 9.66
CA MET A 67 10.41 4.73 10.95
C MET A 67 11.82 4.42 11.42
N PRO A 68 12.45 5.33 12.17
CA PRO A 68 13.78 5.07 12.70
C PRO A 68 13.72 3.98 13.76
N ARG A 69 14.72 3.13 13.75
CA ARG A 69 14.96 2.16 14.81
C ARG A 69 16.29 2.51 15.48
N PRO A 70 16.26 3.26 16.58
CA PRO A 70 17.47 3.81 17.18
C PRO A 70 18.52 2.77 17.55
N ILE A 71 18.10 1.65 18.14
CA ILE A 71 19.03 0.62 18.61
C ILE A 71 19.88 0.02 17.49
N LYS A 72 19.40 0.12 16.25
CA LYS A 72 20.12 -0.37 15.08
C LYS A 72 20.69 0.75 14.20
N GLY A 73 20.36 1.99 14.50
CA GLY A 73 20.75 3.13 13.66
C GLY A 73 20.20 3.02 12.26
N GLN A 74 19.03 2.42 12.08
CA GLN A 74 18.45 2.14 10.77
C GLN A 74 16.98 2.54 10.74
N TYR A 75 16.45 2.66 9.53
CA TYR A 75 15.02 2.78 9.32
C TYR A 75 14.43 1.39 9.07
N ILE A 76 13.21 1.17 9.55
CA ILE A 76 12.46 -0.05 9.27
C ILE A 76 11.16 0.31 8.57
N GLY A 77 10.69 -0.61 7.74
CA GLY A 77 9.37 -0.50 7.12
C GLY A 77 8.32 -1.10 8.02
N PHE A 78 7.20 -0.41 8.17
CA PHE A 78 6.04 -0.88 8.91
C PHE A 78 4.85 -0.98 7.95
N LEU A 79 4.32 -2.19 7.80
CA LEU A 79 3.18 -2.44 6.92
C LEU A 79 1.90 -2.10 7.66
N ASP A 80 1.17 -1.09 7.18
CA ASP A 80 -0.11 -0.70 7.77
C ASP A 80 -1.28 -1.49 7.18
N ASP A 81 -1.33 -1.56 5.86
CA ASP A 81 -2.45 -2.18 5.14
C ASP A 81 -1.92 -3.01 3.97
N LEU A 82 -2.52 -4.17 3.76
CA LEU A 82 -2.20 -5.02 2.61
C LEU A 82 -3.49 -5.67 2.12
N PHE A 83 -3.81 -5.46 0.86
CA PHE A 83 -5.01 -6.05 0.27
C PHE A 83 -4.76 -6.47 -1.17
N VAL A 84 -5.19 -7.68 -1.50
CA VAL A 84 -5.18 -8.21 -2.86
C VAL A 84 -6.61 -8.53 -3.23
N GLU A 85 -7.03 -8.10 -4.43
CA GLU A 85 -8.37 -8.38 -4.93
C GLU A 85 -8.65 -9.89 -4.87
N PRO A 86 -9.81 -10.32 -4.33
CA PRO A 86 -10.07 -11.75 -4.10
C PRO A 86 -9.87 -12.65 -5.31
N GLU A 87 -10.19 -12.15 -6.51
CA GLU A 87 -10.03 -12.91 -7.75
C GLU A 87 -8.57 -13.24 -8.08
N PHE A 88 -7.64 -12.50 -7.50
CA PHE A 88 -6.21 -12.63 -7.77
C PHE A 88 -5.43 -13.23 -6.61
N ARG A 89 -6.12 -13.65 -5.57
CA ARG A 89 -5.48 -14.34 -4.44
C ARG A 89 -5.01 -15.71 -4.88
N GLY A 90 -3.95 -16.19 -4.24
CA GLY A 90 -3.35 -17.47 -4.60
C GLY A 90 -2.26 -17.35 -5.66
N GLN A 91 -1.98 -16.16 -6.16
CA GLN A 91 -0.92 -15.90 -7.13
C GLN A 91 0.33 -15.30 -6.50
N LYS A 92 0.42 -15.35 -5.17
CA LYS A 92 1.57 -14.85 -4.40
C LYS A 92 1.80 -13.35 -4.52
N ILE A 93 0.78 -12.59 -4.88
CA ILE A 93 0.90 -11.13 -5.03
C ILE A 93 1.21 -10.47 -3.69
N ALA A 94 0.53 -10.88 -2.61
CA ALA A 94 0.79 -10.37 -1.28
C ALA A 94 2.25 -10.62 -0.87
N GLN A 95 2.76 -11.81 -1.12
CA GLN A 95 4.15 -12.16 -0.82
C GLN A 95 5.14 -11.30 -1.61
N LYS A 96 4.82 -11.02 -2.87
CA LYS A 96 5.67 -10.16 -3.72
C LYS A 96 5.70 -8.73 -3.19
N LEU A 97 4.56 -8.20 -2.75
CA LEU A 97 4.49 -6.87 -2.14
C LEU A 97 5.30 -6.81 -0.86
N ILE A 98 5.15 -7.81 0.01
CA ILE A 98 5.89 -7.87 1.27
C ILE A 98 7.40 -7.96 1.01
N SER A 99 7.82 -8.80 0.05
CA SER A 99 9.23 -8.94 -0.32
C SER A 99 9.82 -7.64 -0.83
N HIS A 100 9.04 -6.89 -1.61
CA HIS A 100 9.47 -5.59 -2.10
C HIS A 100 9.71 -4.61 -0.95
N LEU A 101 8.79 -4.58 0.02
CA LEU A 101 8.93 -3.71 1.19
C LEU A 101 10.16 -4.07 2.02
N LYS A 102 10.46 -5.37 2.17
CA LYS A 102 11.68 -5.81 2.86
C LYS A 102 12.95 -5.33 2.13
N SER A 103 12.93 -5.33 0.80
CA SER A 103 14.08 -4.85 0.03
C SER A 103 14.29 -3.34 0.23
N LEU A 104 13.24 -2.57 0.39
CA LEU A 104 13.35 -1.14 0.68
C LEU A 104 13.97 -0.92 2.06
N SER A 105 13.60 -1.72 3.06
CA SER A 105 14.18 -1.61 4.40
C SER A 105 15.69 -1.86 4.39
N LYS A 106 16.16 -2.79 3.58
CA LYS A 106 17.58 -3.11 3.48
C LYS A 106 18.39 -2.02 2.79
N ALA A 107 17.73 -1.20 1.97
CA ALA A 107 18.39 -0.15 1.21
C ALA A 107 18.68 1.10 2.05
N ASN A 108 18.15 1.18 3.26
CA ASN A 108 18.31 2.34 4.15
C ASN A 108 19.34 2.10 5.23
#